data_441090136cd900758584dd3178837aa6
#
_entry.id   441090136cd900758584dd3178837aa6
#
_cell.length_a   1.000
_cell.length_b   1.000
_cell.length_c   1.000
_cell.angle_alpha   90.00
_cell.angle_beta   90.00
_cell.angle_gamma   90.00
#
_symmetry.space_group_name_H-M   'P 1'
#
loop_
_entity.id
_entity.type
_entity.pdbx_description
1 polymer ?
#
loop_
_entity_poly.entity_id
_entity_poly.type
_entity_poly.pdbx_seq_one_letter_code
_entity_poly.pdbx_strand_id
1 'polypeptide(L)'
;METVAKAKTGILSLSQKNEVLQKMATYIEDCRTELIEINKTECANFDENDKALYDRLKVDDAKVAAMIEAVNEVATKADPIGKELYSFDHPNGMKVRNVTAPFGTVLIIYESRPDVTIEAAAIAFKSGNKILLKGGKEAKSSNLKLVACWHNALKECGLSTDWIQYLDLQRNETQAFLINPDQPLDLIVPRGGEKLIEFVKTHAKCPVLVSGRGNNFLYVHQLADLEMAKNIILNAKLAKISACNALDKVLVDERLPNKIKFIEELISALRAKQSVEVFLEDGISTTNKVSIIKDEQVWFSEFLDYKIAIGIVSDENEAINKINKYSGGHSASIITQNDNVANYFMTNVDAAAVYHNASTHFTDGGAFGMGAELAISTEKMHHRGPLGLEQLVSNKWYIKGNGQIR
;
A
#
# COMPACT_ATOMS: atom_id res chain seq x y z
N MET A 1 38.94 11.34 15.75
CA MET A 1 37.66 10.75 15.30
C MET A 1 36.86 10.44 16.55
N GLU A 2 36.09 11.40 17.02
CA GLU A 2 35.19 11.19 18.17
C GLU A 2 33.98 10.43 17.71
N THR A 3 33.81 9.24 18.24
CA THR A 3 32.62 8.43 18.06
C THR A 3 31.48 9.10 18.81
N VAL A 4 30.63 9.85 18.12
CA VAL A 4 29.37 10.36 18.69
C VAL A 4 28.58 9.15 19.18
N ALA A 5 28.47 9.01 20.49
CA ALA A 5 27.68 7.98 21.13
C ALA A 5 26.22 8.16 20.66
N LYS A 6 25.74 7.23 19.86
CA LYS A 6 24.32 7.16 19.47
C LYS A 6 23.49 7.16 20.75
N ALA A 7 22.70 8.21 20.98
CA ALA A 7 21.69 8.20 22.01
C ALA A 7 20.77 6.99 21.69
N LYS A 8 20.82 5.95 22.53
CA LYS A 8 19.91 4.81 22.45
C LYS A 8 18.52 5.37 22.70
N THR A 9 17.72 5.56 21.64
CA THR A 9 16.28 5.71 21.80
C THR A 9 15.83 4.42 22.47
N GLY A 10 15.45 4.49 23.76
CA GLY A 10 14.94 3.35 24.50
C GLY A 10 13.66 2.84 23.82
N ILE A 11 13.37 1.54 23.97
CA ILE A 11 12.10 0.97 23.49
C ILE A 11 10.97 1.66 24.28
N LEU A 12 10.07 2.36 23.56
CA LEU A 12 8.90 2.98 24.17
C LEU A 12 7.92 1.90 24.67
N SER A 13 7.37 2.11 25.85
CA SER A 13 6.28 1.27 26.35
C SER A 13 5.00 1.48 25.54
N LEU A 14 4.09 0.51 25.58
CA LEU A 14 2.77 0.63 24.96
C LEU A 14 2.02 1.88 25.47
N SER A 15 2.10 2.18 26.77
CA SER A 15 1.46 3.36 27.38
C SER A 15 2.01 4.66 26.76
N GLN A 16 3.34 4.80 26.66
CA GLN A 16 3.96 5.99 26.04
C GLN A 16 3.55 6.16 24.57
N LYS A 17 3.55 5.07 23.80
CA LYS A 17 3.11 5.11 22.41
C LYS A 17 1.65 5.56 22.30
N ASN A 18 0.76 5.00 23.10
CA ASN A 18 -0.66 5.33 23.09
C ASN A 18 -0.90 6.77 23.52
N GLU A 19 -0.21 7.26 24.54
CA GLU A 19 -0.31 8.64 25.01
C GLU A 19 0.07 9.63 23.90
N VAL A 20 1.20 9.39 23.20
CA VAL A 20 1.60 10.23 22.06
C VAL A 20 0.54 10.23 20.98
N LEU A 21 -0.01 9.07 20.61
CA LEU A 21 -1.04 8.96 19.57
C LEU A 21 -2.32 9.69 19.97
N GLN A 22 -2.77 9.59 21.22
CA GLN A 22 -3.93 10.32 21.72
C GLN A 22 -3.73 11.84 21.68
N LYS A 23 -2.54 12.31 22.12
CA LYS A 23 -2.18 13.73 22.02
C LYS A 23 -2.11 14.19 20.56
N MET A 24 -1.59 13.34 19.68
CA MET A 24 -1.53 13.61 18.24
C MET A 24 -2.92 13.85 17.65
N ALA A 25 -3.92 13.02 17.99
CA ALA A 25 -5.30 13.20 17.56
C ALA A 25 -5.86 14.55 18.01
N THR A 26 -5.56 14.97 19.25
CA THR A 26 -5.94 16.28 19.78
C THR A 26 -5.28 17.42 18.99
N TYR A 27 -3.96 17.36 18.76
CA TYR A 27 -3.25 18.41 18.03
C TYR A 27 -3.66 18.53 16.56
N ILE A 28 -4.07 17.43 15.91
CA ILE A 28 -4.65 17.48 14.56
C ILE A 28 -5.98 18.22 14.59
N GLU A 29 -6.85 17.94 15.58
CA GLU A 29 -8.12 18.62 15.74
C GLU A 29 -7.92 20.11 16.00
N ASP A 30 -7.03 20.47 16.91
CA ASP A 30 -6.73 21.87 17.28
C ASP A 30 -6.22 22.69 16.09
N CYS A 31 -5.47 22.07 15.17
CA CYS A 31 -4.94 22.77 13.99
C CYS A 31 -5.81 22.60 12.73
N ARG A 32 -7.00 21.97 12.82
CA ARG A 32 -7.88 21.66 11.69
C ARG A 32 -8.07 22.81 10.72
N THR A 33 -8.55 23.95 11.21
CA THR A 33 -8.84 25.13 10.38
C THR A 33 -7.59 25.65 9.69
N GLU A 34 -6.49 25.79 10.44
CA GLU A 34 -5.22 26.27 9.89
C GLU A 34 -4.65 25.32 8.84
N LEU A 35 -4.70 24.00 9.08
CA LEU A 35 -4.25 22.98 8.13
C LEU A 35 -5.03 23.05 6.82
N ILE A 36 -6.36 23.19 6.88
CA ILE A 36 -7.21 23.30 5.70
C ILE A 36 -6.88 24.58 4.90
N GLU A 37 -6.65 25.71 5.56
CA GLU A 37 -6.29 26.98 4.87
C GLU A 37 -4.89 26.90 4.23
N ILE A 38 -3.91 26.30 4.91
CA ILE A 38 -2.59 26.02 4.33
C ILE A 38 -2.76 25.16 3.07
N ASN A 39 -3.52 24.08 3.16
CA ASN A 39 -3.71 23.15 2.05
C ASN A 39 -4.48 23.77 0.87
N LYS A 40 -5.47 24.62 1.12
CA LYS A 40 -6.14 25.40 0.06
C LYS A 40 -5.14 26.22 -0.77
N THR A 41 -4.17 26.85 -0.09
CA THR A 41 -3.12 27.62 -0.76
C THR A 41 -2.21 26.72 -1.60
N GLU A 42 -1.87 25.52 -1.13
CA GLU A 42 -1.10 24.53 -1.90
C GLU A 42 -1.89 24.04 -3.11
N CYS A 43 -3.18 23.72 -2.93
CA CYS A 43 -4.06 23.30 -4.01
C CYS A 43 -4.23 24.38 -5.10
N ALA A 44 -4.33 25.64 -4.72
CA ALA A 44 -4.44 26.76 -5.68
C ALA A 44 -3.20 26.95 -6.55
N ASN A 45 -2.03 26.46 -6.10
CA ASN A 45 -0.77 26.51 -6.85
C ASN A 45 -0.45 25.19 -7.58
N PHE A 46 -1.33 24.19 -7.51
CA PHE A 46 -1.13 22.89 -8.13
C PHE A 46 -1.78 22.80 -9.52
N ASP A 47 -1.21 22.01 -10.42
CA ASP A 47 -1.78 21.79 -11.75
C ASP A 47 -3.02 20.86 -11.66
N GLU A 48 -4.22 21.42 -11.83
CA GLU A 48 -5.50 20.69 -11.78
C GLU A 48 -5.67 19.66 -12.92
N ASN A 49 -4.81 19.67 -13.94
CA ASN A 49 -4.86 18.68 -15.02
C ASN A 49 -4.48 17.27 -14.55
N ASP A 50 -3.66 17.16 -13.50
CA ASP A 50 -3.40 15.88 -12.83
C ASP A 50 -4.42 15.63 -11.71
N LYS A 51 -5.63 15.27 -12.11
CA LYS A 51 -6.77 15.06 -11.20
C LYS A 51 -6.49 14.07 -10.08
N ALA A 52 -5.72 13.03 -10.36
CA ALA A 52 -5.41 11.98 -9.38
C ALA A 52 -4.47 12.49 -8.28
N LEU A 53 -3.43 13.24 -8.65
CA LEU A 53 -2.53 13.86 -7.69
C LEU A 53 -3.20 15.03 -6.95
N TYR A 54 -4.04 15.81 -7.62
CA TYR A 54 -4.83 16.88 -7.00
C TYR A 54 -5.79 16.35 -5.92
N ASP A 55 -6.54 15.28 -6.23
CA ASP A 55 -7.45 14.64 -5.25
C ASP A 55 -6.69 14.10 -4.02
N ARG A 56 -5.50 13.57 -4.22
CA ARG A 56 -4.61 13.12 -3.14
C ARG A 56 -4.08 14.27 -2.29
N LEU A 57 -3.76 15.41 -2.92
CA LEU A 57 -3.22 16.60 -2.25
C LEU A 57 -4.25 17.27 -1.34
N LYS A 58 -5.51 17.30 -1.78
CA LYS A 58 -6.59 18.03 -1.10
C LYS A 58 -6.81 17.52 0.32
N VAL A 59 -6.85 18.43 1.30
CA VAL A 59 -7.22 18.20 2.69
C VAL A 59 -8.45 19.03 3.02
N ASP A 60 -9.56 18.36 3.32
CA ASP A 60 -10.82 18.96 3.79
C ASP A 60 -11.18 18.38 5.18
N ASP A 61 -12.33 18.81 5.72
CA ASP A 61 -12.81 18.36 7.02
C ASP A 61 -12.94 16.82 7.12
N ALA A 62 -13.39 16.17 6.05
CA ALA A 62 -13.53 14.72 6.01
C ALA A 62 -12.17 14.03 6.09
N LYS A 63 -11.16 14.56 5.39
CA LYS A 63 -9.81 14.01 5.42
C LYS A 63 -9.11 14.23 6.76
N VAL A 64 -9.33 15.39 7.41
CA VAL A 64 -8.83 15.63 8.78
C VAL A 64 -9.49 14.66 9.76
N ALA A 65 -10.81 14.46 9.67
CA ALA A 65 -11.51 13.49 10.51
C ALA A 65 -10.97 12.05 10.30
N ALA A 66 -10.71 11.65 9.05
CA ALA A 66 -10.13 10.34 8.73
C ALA A 66 -8.71 10.18 9.32
N MET A 67 -7.86 11.21 9.26
CA MET A 67 -6.54 11.18 9.91
C MET A 67 -6.64 10.96 11.43
N ILE A 68 -7.57 11.64 12.09
CA ILE A 68 -7.82 11.50 13.54
C ILE A 68 -8.31 10.09 13.85
N GLU A 69 -9.25 9.58 13.07
CA GLU A 69 -9.78 8.22 13.23
C GLU A 69 -8.67 7.16 13.07
N ALA A 70 -7.83 7.29 12.04
CA ALA A 70 -6.70 6.40 11.81
C ALA A 70 -5.71 6.37 12.99
N VAL A 71 -5.37 7.54 13.55
CA VAL A 71 -4.50 7.64 14.74
C VAL A 71 -5.14 6.95 15.95
N ASN A 72 -6.43 7.20 16.20
CA ASN A 72 -7.18 6.59 17.29
C ASN A 72 -7.28 5.07 17.11
N GLU A 73 -7.55 4.59 15.91
CA GLU A 73 -7.58 3.16 15.61
C GLU A 73 -6.22 2.52 15.93
N VAL A 74 -5.11 3.10 15.45
CA VAL A 74 -3.75 2.60 15.73
C VAL A 74 -3.47 2.60 17.23
N ALA A 75 -3.92 3.60 17.98
CA ALA A 75 -3.74 3.67 19.45
C ALA A 75 -4.41 2.49 20.17
N THR A 76 -5.57 2.01 19.68
CA THR A 76 -6.30 0.88 20.30
C THR A 76 -5.67 -0.48 20.05
N LYS A 77 -4.83 -0.63 19.01
CA LYS A 77 -4.23 -1.93 18.65
C LYS A 77 -3.21 -2.38 19.70
N ALA A 78 -3.06 -3.69 19.82
CA ALA A 78 -2.02 -4.31 20.65
C ALA A 78 -0.61 -3.87 20.20
N ASP A 79 0.34 -3.90 21.14
CA ASP A 79 1.75 -3.64 20.79
C ASP A 79 2.29 -4.80 19.93
N PRO A 80 2.80 -4.51 18.72
CA PRO A 80 3.40 -5.56 17.89
C PRO A 80 4.80 -5.97 18.38
N ILE A 81 5.41 -5.21 19.30
CA ILE A 81 6.76 -5.45 19.82
C ILE A 81 6.73 -6.40 21.02
N GLY A 82 7.71 -7.31 21.07
CA GLY A 82 7.86 -8.26 22.15
C GLY A 82 6.99 -9.51 22.05
N LYS A 83 6.27 -9.73 20.94
CA LYS A 83 5.54 -10.97 20.70
C LYS A 83 6.52 -12.13 20.51
N GLU A 84 6.31 -13.21 21.24
CA GLU A 84 7.08 -14.43 21.06
C GLU A 84 6.66 -15.13 19.76
N LEU A 85 7.61 -15.28 18.83
CA LEU A 85 7.42 -15.99 17.56
C LEU A 85 7.85 -17.44 17.66
N TYR A 86 8.83 -17.73 18.53
CA TYR A 86 9.38 -19.05 18.73
C TYR A 86 10.06 -19.12 20.09
N SER A 87 9.95 -20.26 20.75
CA SER A 87 10.68 -20.57 21.98
C SER A 87 11.18 -22.00 21.98
N PHE A 88 12.37 -22.20 22.56
CA PHE A 88 12.99 -23.51 22.71
C PHE A 88 13.85 -23.54 23.97
N ASP A 89 13.57 -24.50 24.86
CA ASP A 89 14.41 -24.77 26.01
C ASP A 89 15.37 -25.91 25.66
N HIS A 90 16.63 -25.53 25.47
CA HIS A 90 17.67 -26.45 25.02
C HIS A 90 18.01 -27.46 26.15
N PRO A 91 18.28 -28.76 25.82
CA PRO A 91 18.60 -29.79 26.82
C PRO A 91 19.77 -29.45 27.76
N ASN A 92 20.71 -28.59 27.33
CA ASN A 92 21.82 -28.10 28.17
C ASN A 92 21.42 -26.95 29.12
N GLY A 93 20.14 -26.57 29.20
CA GLY A 93 19.63 -25.51 30.07
C GLY A 93 19.57 -24.10 29.49
N MET A 94 20.05 -23.89 28.24
CA MET A 94 19.84 -22.59 27.56
C MET A 94 18.38 -22.37 27.22
N LYS A 95 17.91 -21.14 27.36
CA LYS A 95 16.57 -20.71 26.89
C LYS A 95 16.72 -19.84 25.67
N VAL A 96 16.10 -20.27 24.57
CA VAL A 96 16.12 -19.58 23.28
C VAL A 96 14.72 -19.01 23.03
N ARG A 97 14.66 -17.71 22.74
CA ARG A 97 13.41 -17.00 22.41
C ARG A 97 13.65 -16.15 21.17
N ASN A 98 12.71 -16.19 20.23
CA ASN A 98 12.63 -15.26 19.12
C ASN A 98 11.41 -14.36 19.35
N VAL A 99 11.62 -13.06 19.37
CA VAL A 99 10.56 -12.09 19.62
C VAL A 99 10.58 -10.97 18.58
N THR A 100 9.43 -10.36 18.33
CA THR A 100 9.31 -9.21 17.45
C THR A 100 10.07 -8.00 18.03
N ALA A 101 10.71 -7.25 17.15
CA ALA A 101 11.52 -6.07 17.47
C ALA A 101 11.33 -4.98 16.38
N PRO A 102 11.51 -3.68 16.68
CA PRO A 102 11.48 -2.65 15.66
C PRO A 102 12.52 -2.91 14.57
N PHE A 103 12.24 -2.45 13.34
CA PHE A 103 13.28 -2.35 12.29
C PHE A 103 14.39 -1.40 12.71
N GLY A 104 14.02 -0.25 13.27
CA GLY A 104 14.93 0.83 13.62
C GLY A 104 14.48 2.17 13.09
N THR A 105 15.19 2.72 12.11
CA THR A 105 14.81 3.96 11.41
C THR A 105 14.15 3.64 10.07
N VAL A 106 12.90 4.08 9.88
CA VAL A 106 12.12 3.89 8.67
C VAL A 106 11.97 5.22 7.94
N LEU A 107 12.39 5.28 6.68
CA LEU A 107 12.14 6.42 5.80
C LEU A 107 10.90 6.18 4.98
N ILE A 108 9.92 7.09 5.06
CA ILE A 108 8.72 7.09 4.24
C ILE A 108 8.83 8.23 3.23
N ILE A 109 8.91 7.89 1.93
CA ILE A 109 8.95 8.86 0.83
C ILE A 109 7.61 8.84 0.11
N TYR A 110 6.93 9.98 0.00
CA TYR A 110 5.58 10.05 -0.54
C TYR A 110 5.33 11.29 -1.39
N GLU A 111 4.35 11.19 -2.29
CA GLU A 111 3.92 12.24 -3.22
C GLU A 111 2.53 12.73 -2.84
N SER A 112 2.26 14.05 -2.94
CA SER A 112 0.93 14.70 -2.90
C SER A 112 -0.07 14.11 -1.89
N ARG A 113 0.39 13.65 -0.71
CA ARG A 113 -0.47 12.96 0.28
C ARG A 113 -0.18 13.41 1.70
N PRO A 114 -0.70 14.57 2.16
CA PRO A 114 -0.52 15.02 3.54
C PRO A 114 -0.98 13.99 4.60
N ASP A 115 -2.01 13.20 4.31
CA ASP A 115 -2.53 12.11 5.13
C ASP A 115 -1.45 11.08 5.50
N VAL A 116 -0.52 10.78 4.61
CA VAL A 116 0.59 9.83 4.85
C VAL A 116 1.50 10.30 5.99
N THR A 117 1.67 11.62 6.18
CA THR A 117 2.42 12.19 7.32
C THR A 117 1.86 11.75 8.67
N ILE A 118 0.58 11.37 8.70
CA ILE A 118 -0.12 10.92 9.92
C ILE A 118 -0.28 9.41 9.92
N GLU A 119 -1.00 8.85 8.94
CA GLU A 119 -1.40 7.45 8.92
C GLU A 119 -0.20 6.50 8.92
N ALA A 120 0.73 6.73 7.98
CA ALA A 120 1.92 5.89 7.86
C ALA A 120 2.88 6.08 9.05
N ALA A 121 3.03 7.32 9.53
CA ALA A 121 3.88 7.59 10.69
C ALA A 121 3.29 7.00 11.98
N ALA A 122 1.96 7.01 12.17
CA ALA A 122 1.32 6.42 13.34
C ALA A 122 1.57 4.91 13.43
N ILE A 123 1.40 4.20 12.31
CA ILE A 123 1.66 2.76 12.23
C ILE A 123 3.14 2.46 12.51
N ALA A 124 4.06 3.17 11.86
CA ALA A 124 5.49 2.96 12.05
C ALA A 124 5.95 3.33 13.48
N PHE A 125 5.41 4.40 14.07
CA PHE A 125 5.68 4.81 15.45
C PHE A 125 5.18 3.78 16.46
N LYS A 126 3.94 3.31 16.32
CA LYS A 126 3.37 2.27 17.18
C LYS A 126 4.19 0.98 17.12
N SER A 127 4.77 0.66 15.97
CA SER A 127 5.71 -0.47 15.78
C SER A 127 7.10 -0.20 16.36
N GLY A 128 7.29 0.90 17.09
CA GLY A 128 8.53 1.22 17.81
C GLY A 128 9.67 1.72 16.93
N ASN A 129 9.39 2.14 15.70
CA ASN A 129 10.39 2.65 14.78
C ASN A 129 10.56 4.17 14.92
N LYS A 130 11.77 4.68 14.65
CA LYS A 130 12.01 6.09 14.29
C LYS A 130 11.54 6.33 12.86
N ILE A 131 10.96 7.50 12.60
CA ILE A 131 10.39 7.81 11.30
C ILE A 131 11.06 9.04 10.70
N LEU A 132 11.55 8.89 9.48
CA LEU A 132 11.95 9.98 8.61
C LEU A 132 10.87 10.15 7.54
N LEU A 133 10.33 11.34 7.40
CA LEU A 133 9.30 11.67 6.43
C LEU A 133 9.88 12.53 5.32
N LYS A 134 9.66 12.15 4.06
CA LYS A 134 10.03 12.92 2.87
C LYS A 134 8.82 13.03 1.95
N GLY A 135 8.04 14.08 2.12
CA GLY A 135 6.89 14.40 1.27
C GLY A 135 7.26 15.11 -0.03
N GLY A 136 6.33 15.17 -0.95
CA GLY A 136 6.41 15.99 -2.16
C GLY A 136 6.44 17.49 -1.83
N LYS A 137 7.03 18.27 -2.72
CA LYS A 137 7.16 19.72 -2.55
C LYS A 137 5.83 20.46 -2.56
N GLU A 138 4.86 19.90 -3.26
CA GLU A 138 3.50 20.43 -3.46
C GLU A 138 2.67 20.40 -2.17
N ALA A 139 3.00 19.52 -1.21
CA ALA A 139 2.32 19.37 0.07
C ALA A 139 3.21 19.78 1.26
N LYS A 140 4.30 20.50 1.01
CA LYS A 140 5.33 20.78 2.02
C LYS A 140 4.78 21.49 3.24
N SER A 141 3.97 22.53 3.06
CA SER A 141 3.48 23.35 4.18
C SER A 141 2.49 22.55 5.04
N SER A 142 1.59 21.79 4.42
CA SER A 142 0.70 20.87 5.11
C SER A 142 1.48 19.81 5.89
N ASN A 143 2.49 19.19 5.27
CA ASN A 143 3.33 18.18 5.91
C ASN A 143 4.07 18.74 7.12
N LEU A 144 4.68 19.93 7.01
CA LEU A 144 5.38 20.58 8.12
C LEU A 144 4.42 20.93 9.27
N LYS A 145 3.18 21.36 8.98
CA LYS A 145 2.17 21.59 9.99
C LYS A 145 1.82 20.32 10.76
N LEU A 146 1.63 19.20 10.05
CA LEU A 146 1.36 17.89 10.64
C LEU A 146 2.53 17.34 11.45
N VAL A 147 3.78 17.55 10.99
CA VAL A 147 4.98 17.20 11.76
C VAL A 147 5.11 18.04 13.03
N ALA A 148 4.70 19.32 13.00
CA ALA A 148 4.65 20.15 14.21
C ALA A 148 3.65 19.58 15.25
N CYS A 149 2.53 19.03 14.82
CA CYS A 149 1.60 18.31 15.71
C CYS A 149 2.29 17.09 16.37
N TRP A 150 3.03 16.28 15.60
CA TRP A 150 3.84 15.18 16.14
C TRP A 150 4.86 15.66 17.19
N HIS A 151 5.59 16.72 16.87
CA HIS A 151 6.59 17.28 17.80
C HIS A 151 5.97 17.80 19.10
N ASN A 152 4.79 18.40 19.03
CA ASN A 152 4.06 18.87 20.22
C ASN A 152 3.61 17.67 21.07
N ALA A 153 3.02 16.65 20.46
CA ALA A 153 2.60 15.44 21.17
C ALA A 153 3.78 14.73 21.85
N LEU A 154 4.91 14.57 21.15
CA LEU A 154 6.13 13.98 21.71
C LEU A 154 6.68 14.79 22.89
N LYS A 155 6.80 16.13 22.76
CA LYS A 155 7.28 17.00 23.82
C LYS A 155 6.38 16.96 25.06
N GLU A 156 5.06 16.98 24.87
CA GLU A 156 4.10 16.91 26.00
C GLU A 156 4.20 15.58 26.76
N CYS A 157 4.56 14.48 26.04
CA CYS A 157 4.84 13.18 26.66
C CYS A 157 6.31 13.04 27.16
N GLY A 158 7.12 14.11 27.16
CA GLY A 158 8.51 14.08 27.63
C GLY A 158 9.45 13.28 26.71
N LEU A 159 9.10 13.10 25.44
CA LEU A 159 9.88 12.33 24.47
C LEU A 159 10.64 13.25 23.48
N SER A 160 11.75 12.75 22.94
CA SER A 160 12.51 13.46 21.90
C SER A 160 11.70 13.57 20.60
N THR A 161 11.77 14.73 19.95
CA THR A 161 11.24 14.93 18.59
C THR A 161 11.99 14.13 17.53
N ASP A 162 13.14 13.55 17.86
CA ASP A 162 13.90 12.66 16.97
C ASP A 162 13.14 11.38 16.58
N TRP A 163 12.06 11.06 17.26
CA TRP A 163 11.21 9.94 16.88
C TRP A 163 10.55 10.14 15.53
N ILE A 164 10.23 11.39 15.17
CA ILE A 164 9.63 11.74 13.88
C ILE A 164 10.31 12.99 13.34
N GLN A 165 10.95 12.87 12.19
CA GLN A 165 11.65 13.96 11.53
C GLN A 165 11.15 14.13 10.09
N TYR A 166 11.11 15.39 9.61
CA TYR A 166 10.83 15.71 8.22
C TYR A 166 12.11 16.08 7.50
N LEU A 167 12.39 15.41 6.38
CA LEU A 167 13.53 15.68 5.53
C LEU A 167 13.13 16.69 4.43
N ASP A 168 13.53 17.95 4.63
CA ASP A 168 13.33 19.00 3.63
C ASP A 168 14.44 18.98 2.60
N LEU A 169 14.44 17.93 1.76
CA LEU A 169 15.47 17.68 0.75
C LEU A 169 14.92 17.90 -0.64
N GLN A 170 15.72 18.50 -1.52
CA GLN A 170 15.45 18.53 -2.96
C GLN A 170 15.73 17.15 -3.59
N ARG A 171 15.39 16.96 -4.86
CA ARG A 171 15.51 15.66 -5.53
C ARG A 171 16.94 15.12 -5.55
N ASN A 172 17.91 15.97 -5.87
CA ASN A 172 19.33 15.61 -5.89
C ASN A 172 19.87 15.30 -4.48
N GLU A 173 19.43 16.04 -3.47
CA GLU A 173 19.78 15.81 -2.06
C GLU A 173 19.16 14.52 -1.55
N THR A 174 17.91 14.23 -1.95
CA THR A 174 17.26 12.95 -1.66
C THR A 174 18.03 11.78 -2.26
N GLN A 175 18.50 11.92 -3.50
CA GLN A 175 19.34 10.90 -4.13
C GLN A 175 20.65 10.68 -3.37
N ALA A 176 21.33 11.76 -2.99
CA ALA A 176 22.56 11.68 -2.21
C ALA A 176 22.32 11.01 -0.84
N PHE A 177 21.21 11.36 -0.16
CA PHE A 177 20.80 10.75 1.09
C PHE A 177 20.51 9.24 0.95
N LEU A 178 19.84 8.82 -0.12
CA LEU A 178 19.54 7.40 -0.37
C LEU A 178 20.82 6.58 -0.61
N ILE A 179 21.82 7.18 -1.27
CA ILE A 179 23.10 6.52 -1.56
C ILE A 179 24.01 6.48 -0.30
N ASN A 180 24.02 7.55 0.47
CA ASN A 180 24.86 7.69 1.64
C ASN A 180 24.15 8.49 2.73
N PRO A 181 23.23 7.86 3.49
CA PRO A 181 22.49 8.54 4.54
C PRO A 181 23.44 9.00 5.66
N ASP A 182 23.25 10.23 6.14
CA ASP A 182 24.00 10.83 7.25
C ASP A 182 23.57 10.32 8.64
N GLN A 183 22.51 9.50 8.67
CA GLN A 183 22.01 8.83 9.87
C GLN A 183 21.61 7.38 9.56
N PRO A 184 21.45 6.52 10.60
CA PRO A 184 21.02 5.14 10.39
C PRO A 184 19.68 5.06 9.65
N LEU A 185 19.62 4.20 8.65
CA LEU A 185 18.42 3.93 7.85
C LEU A 185 18.31 2.42 7.66
N ASP A 186 17.23 1.85 8.17
CA ASP A 186 17.05 0.40 8.22
C ASP A 186 16.01 -0.08 7.20
N LEU A 187 15.06 0.79 6.80
CA LEU A 187 14.00 0.47 5.86
C LEU A 187 13.52 1.72 5.13
N ILE A 188 13.21 1.59 3.84
CA ILE A 188 12.55 2.65 3.06
C ILE A 188 11.20 2.15 2.55
N VAL A 189 10.17 3.01 2.64
CA VAL A 189 8.84 2.74 2.12
C VAL A 189 8.41 3.87 1.18
N PRO A 190 8.57 3.69 -0.15
CA PRO A 190 8.07 4.66 -1.12
C PRO A 190 6.55 4.54 -1.27
N ARG A 191 5.88 5.71 -1.29
CA ARG A 191 4.42 5.88 -1.45
C ARG A 191 4.12 6.85 -2.59
N GLY A 192 4.12 6.37 -3.81
CA GLY A 192 3.90 7.19 -5.00
C GLY A 192 3.88 6.38 -6.27
N GLY A 193 3.96 7.06 -7.41
CA GLY A 193 3.96 6.43 -8.72
C GLY A 193 5.25 5.65 -9.03
N GLU A 194 5.21 4.90 -10.14
CA GLU A 194 6.30 4.03 -10.58
C GLU A 194 7.66 4.75 -10.67
N LYS A 195 7.66 6.02 -11.13
CA LYS A 195 8.90 6.82 -11.24
C LYS A 195 9.57 7.06 -9.88
N LEU A 196 8.79 7.25 -8.81
CA LEU A 196 9.33 7.38 -7.46
C LEU A 196 9.88 6.04 -6.97
N ILE A 197 9.14 4.97 -7.18
CA ILE A 197 9.53 3.62 -6.77
C ILE A 197 10.85 3.23 -7.43
N GLU A 198 10.97 3.38 -8.75
CA GLU A 198 12.20 3.08 -9.49
C GLU A 198 13.38 4.00 -9.08
N PHE A 199 13.09 5.27 -8.81
CA PHE A 199 14.11 6.19 -8.28
C PHE A 199 14.66 5.69 -6.93
N VAL A 200 13.78 5.30 -6.01
CA VAL A 200 14.19 4.78 -4.70
C VAL A 200 14.94 3.45 -4.84
N LYS A 201 14.42 2.49 -5.62
CA LYS A 201 15.07 1.19 -5.85
C LYS A 201 16.48 1.33 -6.43
N THR A 202 16.66 2.28 -7.36
CA THR A 202 17.95 2.51 -8.02
C THR A 202 19.01 3.07 -7.07
N HIS A 203 18.62 3.91 -6.11
CA HIS A 203 19.57 4.68 -5.29
C HIS A 203 19.69 4.18 -3.85
N ALA A 204 18.69 3.48 -3.33
CA ALA A 204 18.72 2.98 -1.95
C ALA A 204 19.83 1.96 -1.69
N LYS A 205 20.46 2.06 -0.50
CA LYS A 205 21.46 1.12 0.01
C LYS A 205 20.96 0.29 1.19
N CYS A 206 19.71 0.43 1.56
CA CYS A 206 19.03 -0.40 2.55
C CYS A 206 17.76 -1.03 1.94
N PRO A 207 17.12 -1.99 2.62
CA PRO A 207 15.89 -2.62 2.16
C PRO A 207 14.80 -1.61 1.81
N VAL A 208 14.06 -1.89 0.72
CA VAL A 208 12.94 -1.07 0.26
C VAL A 208 11.68 -1.94 0.23
N LEU A 209 10.65 -1.56 0.97
CA LEU A 209 9.33 -2.18 0.86
C LEU A 209 8.57 -1.52 -0.27
N VAL A 210 8.46 -2.21 -1.39
CA VAL A 210 7.83 -1.69 -2.59
C VAL A 210 6.36 -2.06 -2.63
N SER A 211 5.51 -1.05 -2.82
CA SER A 211 4.14 -1.25 -3.30
C SER A 211 4.20 -1.39 -4.83
N GLY A 212 3.84 -2.55 -5.34
CA GLY A 212 3.81 -2.76 -6.78
C GLY A 212 2.66 -2.05 -7.47
N ARG A 213 2.63 -2.14 -8.81
CA ARG A 213 1.56 -1.58 -9.62
C ARG A 213 0.23 -2.28 -9.33
N GLY A 214 -0.82 -1.51 -9.20
CA GLY A 214 -2.20 -2.01 -9.07
C GLY A 214 -2.83 -2.41 -10.41
N ASN A 215 -2.07 -3.03 -11.31
CA ASN A 215 -2.57 -3.55 -12.59
C ASN A 215 -3.30 -4.89 -12.36
N ASN A 216 -4.53 -4.83 -11.89
CA ASN A 216 -5.27 -5.99 -11.44
C ASN A 216 -6.04 -6.66 -12.58
N PHE A 217 -6.11 -7.98 -12.52
CA PHE A 217 -6.75 -8.83 -13.50
C PHE A 217 -7.92 -9.61 -12.90
N LEU A 218 -8.95 -9.84 -13.74
CA LEU A 218 -10.03 -10.75 -13.42
C LEU A 218 -10.25 -11.70 -14.59
N TYR A 219 -10.28 -13.00 -14.31
CA TYR A 219 -10.55 -14.05 -15.28
C TYR A 219 -11.96 -14.58 -15.12
N VAL A 220 -12.74 -14.55 -16.22
CA VAL A 220 -14.09 -15.12 -16.32
C VAL A 220 -13.98 -16.47 -16.98
N HIS A 221 -14.05 -17.54 -16.18
CA HIS A 221 -13.92 -18.93 -16.64
C HIS A 221 -15.18 -19.42 -17.35
N GLN A 222 -15.09 -20.46 -18.18
CA GLN A 222 -16.23 -21.03 -18.93
C GLN A 222 -17.42 -21.46 -18.07
N LEU A 223 -17.19 -21.77 -16.78
CA LEU A 223 -18.24 -22.13 -15.80
C LEU A 223 -18.54 -20.97 -14.84
N ALA A 224 -18.37 -19.73 -15.26
CA ALA A 224 -18.69 -18.56 -14.45
C ALA A 224 -20.19 -18.30 -14.39
N ASP A 225 -20.66 -17.83 -13.24
CA ASP A 225 -21.95 -17.12 -13.16
C ASP A 225 -21.74 -15.72 -13.76
N LEU A 226 -22.39 -15.44 -14.89
CA LEU A 226 -22.17 -14.23 -15.67
C LEU A 226 -22.74 -12.96 -14.99
N GLU A 227 -23.81 -13.08 -14.22
CA GLU A 227 -24.35 -11.95 -13.48
C GLU A 227 -23.44 -11.60 -12.28
N MET A 228 -22.93 -12.61 -11.58
CA MET A 228 -21.90 -12.42 -10.55
C MET A 228 -20.65 -11.78 -11.15
N ALA A 229 -20.13 -12.30 -12.27
CA ALA A 229 -18.95 -11.76 -12.95
C ALA A 229 -19.14 -10.28 -13.30
N LYS A 230 -20.28 -9.92 -13.90
CA LYS A 230 -20.62 -8.54 -14.26
C LYS A 230 -20.65 -7.62 -13.04
N ASN A 231 -21.33 -8.03 -11.96
CA ASN A 231 -21.43 -7.24 -10.74
C ASN A 231 -20.06 -7.03 -10.06
N ILE A 232 -19.23 -8.07 -10.00
CA ILE A 232 -17.87 -7.99 -9.44
C ILE A 232 -17.00 -7.05 -10.29
N ILE A 233 -17.02 -7.17 -11.63
CA ILE A 233 -16.27 -6.30 -12.53
C ILE A 233 -16.69 -4.84 -12.38
N LEU A 234 -17.99 -4.56 -12.36
CA LEU A 234 -18.51 -3.21 -12.15
C LEU A 234 -18.05 -2.62 -10.82
N ASN A 235 -18.15 -3.38 -9.73
CA ASN A 235 -17.67 -2.95 -8.42
C ASN A 235 -16.16 -2.70 -8.44
N ALA A 236 -15.38 -3.69 -8.88
CA ALA A 236 -13.92 -3.63 -8.87
C ALA A 236 -13.36 -2.49 -9.75
N LYS A 237 -14.06 -2.12 -10.84
CA LYS A 237 -13.65 -1.03 -11.73
C LYS A 237 -14.14 0.33 -11.29
N LEU A 238 -15.37 0.46 -10.80
CA LEU A 238 -16.04 1.76 -10.71
C LEU A 238 -16.06 2.34 -9.28
N ALA A 239 -15.81 1.54 -8.24
CA ALA A 239 -15.92 2.01 -6.86
C ALA A 239 -14.88 3.10 -6.53
N LYS A 240 -13.61 2.93 -6.92
CA LYS A 240 -12.54 3.92 -6.73
C LYS A 240 -11.40 3.67 -7.72
N ILE A 241 -11.42 4.35 -8.85
CA ILE A 241 -10.46 4.15 -9.96
C ILE A 241 -9.02 4.48 -9.60
N SER A 242 -8.80 5.38 -8.64
CA SER A 242 -7.46 5.79 -8.19
C SER A 242 -6.83 4.84 -7.16
N ALA A 243 -7.56 3.80 -6.73
CA ALA A 243 -7.05 2.81 -5.80
C ALA A 243 -6.21 1.75 -6.51
N CYS A 244 -5.12 1.30 -5.86
CA CYS A 244 -4.23 0.27 -6.39
C CYS A 244 -4.90 -1.11 -6.54
N ASN A 245 -6.04 -1.35 -5.89
CA ASN A 245 -6.85 -2.57 -5.99
C ASN A 245 -7.96 -2.48 -7.06
N ALA A 246 -8.08 -1.35 -7.79
CA ALA A 246 -9.05 -1.20 -8.88
C ALA A 246 -8.74 -2.17 -10.04
N LEU A 247 -9.79 -2.71 -10.65
CA LEU A 247 -9.66 -3.64 -11.77
C LEU A 247 -9.30 -2.91 -13.07
N ASP A 248 -8.29 -3.39 -13.78
CA ASP A 248 -7.88 -2.83 -15.06
C ASP A 248 -8.04 -3.79 -16.24
N LYS A 249 -7.96 -5.09 -16.01
CA LYS A 249 -7.95 -6.10 -17.06
C LYS A 249 -8.97 -7.20 -16.80
N VAL A 250 -9.72 -7.58 -17.84
CA VAL A 250 -10.62 -8.72 -17.83
C VAL A 250 -10.18 -9.71 -18.90
N LEU A 251 -10.02 -10.95 -18.51
CA LEU A 251 -9.77 -12.07 -19.42
C LEU A 251 -11.00 -12.95 -19.45
N VAL A 252 -11.48 -13.28 -20.65
CA VAL A 252 -12.66 -14.11 -20.84
C VAL A 252 -12.24 -15.43 -21.48
N ASP A 253 -12.71 -16.53 -20.91
CA ASP A 253 -12.44 -17.88 -21.43
C ASP A 253 -13.01 -18.06 -22.83
N GLU A 254 -12.22 -18.53 -23.77
CA GLU A 254 -12.69 -18.80 -25.14
C GLU A 254 -13.82 -19.82 -25.17
N ARG A 255 -13.83 -20.78 -24.25
CA ARG A 255 -14.84 -21.83 -24.09
C ARG A 255 -16.15 -21.34 -23.47
N LEU A 256 -16.19 -20.10 -22.97
CA LEU A 256 -17.40 -19.51 -22.37
C LEU A 256 -18.55 -19.43 -23.42
N PRO A 257 -19.71 -20.05 -23.17
CA PRO A 257 -20.85 -19.91 -24.06
C PRO A 257 -21.26 -18.44 -24.21
N ASN A 258 -21.49 -18.01 -25.46
CA ASN A 258 -21.92 -16.64 -25.77
C ASN A 258 -20.97 -15.54 -25.26
N LYS A 259 -19.63 -15.81 -25.18
CA LYS A 259 -18.61 -14.87 -24.70
C LYS A 259 -18.69 -13.46 -25.30
N ILE A 260 -18.99 -13.36 -26.60
CA ILE A 260 -19.12 -12.05 -27.27
C ILE A 260 -20.32 -11.28 -26.74
N LYS A 261 -21.48 -11.95 -26.57
CA LYS A 261 -22.67 -11.34 -25.97
C LYS A 261 -22.34 -10.84 -24.52
N PHE A 262 -21.68 -11.66 -23.73
CA PHE A 262 -21.25 -11.26 -22.38
C PHE A 262 -20.35 -10.01 -22.41
N ILE A 263 -19.37 -9.95 -23.32
CA ILE A 263 -18.47 -8.78 -23.47
C ILE A 263 -19.29 -7.53 -23.87
N GLU A 264 -20.22 -7.65 -24.79
CA GLU A 264 -21.09 -6.54 -25.20
C GLU A 264 -21.99 -6.03 -24.06
N GLU A 265 -22.59 -6.94 -23.30
CA GLU A 265 -23.39 -6.60 -22.11
C GLU A 265 -22.57 -5.95 -21.03
N LEU A 266 -21.33 -6.44 -20.78
CA LEU A 266 -20.39 -5.86 -19.82
C LEU A 266 -20.01 -4.44 -20.23
N ILE A 267 -19.64 -4.20 -21.49
CA ILE A 267 -19.32 -2.86 -22.00
C ILE A 267 -20.51 -1.91 -21.83
N SER A 268 -21.69 -2.38 -22.16
CA SER A 268 -22.94 -1.61 -22.03
C SER A 268 -23.21 -1.26 -20.56
N ALA A 269 -23.04 -2.22 -19.64
CA ALA A 269 -23.26 -2.03 -18.21
C ALA A 269 -22.24 -1.05 -17.59
N LEU A 270 -20.94 -1.12 -17.98
CA LEU A 270 -19.91 -0.18 -17.57
C LEU A 270 -20.28 1.25 -17.99
N ARG A 271 -20.66 1.43 -19.26
CA ARG A 271 -20.99 2.74 -19.84
C ARG A 271 -22.30 3.32 -19.35
N ALA A 272 -23.24 2.48 -18.95
CA ALA A 272 -24.50 2.94 -18.34
C ALA A 272 -24.27 3.61 -16.98
N LYS A 273 -23.18 3.27 -16.28
CA LYS A 273 -22.84 3.86 -14.98
C LYS A 273 -21.83 5.01 -15.10
N GLN A 274 -20.85 4.89 -16.01
CA GLN A 274 -19.76 5.86 -16.15
C GLN A 274 -19.17 5.78 -17.56
N SER A 275 -18.67 6.91 -18.09
CA SER A 275 -17.95 6.95 -19.37
C SER A 275 -16.64 6.16 -19.28
N VAL A 276 -16.67 4.87 -19.58
CA VAL A 276 -15.50 3.99 -19.55
C VAL A 276 -14.93 3.81 -20.94
N GLU A 277 -13.64 4.09 -21.10
CA GLU A 277 -12.87 3.75 -22.30
C GLU A 277 -12.53 2.24 -22.27
N VAL A 278 -12.91 1.52 -23.30
CA VAL A 278 -12.70 0.08 -23.39
C VAL A 278 -11.69 -0.23 -24.49
N PHE A 279 -10.65 -0.99 -24.12
CA PHE A 279 -9.66 -1.54 -25.00
C PHE A 279 -9.97 -3.02 -25.22
N LEU A 280 -10.13 -3.46 -26.48
CA LEU A 280 -10.30 -4.87 -26.80
C LEU A 280 -9.06 -5.45 -27.46
N GLU A 281 -8.76 -6.70 -27.12
CA GLU A 281 -7.77 -7.49 -27.85
C GLU A 281 -8.19 -7.66 -29.31
N ASP A 282 -7.22 -7.67 -30.22
CA ASP A 282 -7.52 -7.82 -31.65
C ASP A 282 -8.24 -9.16 -31.94
N GLY A 283 -9.11 -9.13 -32.92
CA GLY A 283 -9.95 -10.28 -33.28
C GLY A 283 -11.26 -10.42 -32.49
N ILE A 284 -11.50 -9.60 -31.45
CA ILE A 284 -12.79 -9.59 -30.74
C ILE A 284 -13.78 -8.70 -31.49
N SER A 285 -14.82 -9.32 -32.07
CA SER A 285 -15.89 -8.58 -32.79
C SER A 285 -16.88 -7.98 -31.81
N THR A 286 -17.25 -6.71 -31.98
CA THR A 286 -18.25 -6.00 -31.18
C THR A 286 -18.95 -4.91 -31.98
N THR A 287 -20.20 -4.60 -31.64
CA THR A 287 -20.94 -3.45 -32.15
C THR A 287 -20.63 -2.15 -31.39
N ASN A 288 -19.99 -2.25 -30.24
CA ASN A 288 -19.62 -1.12 -29.41
C ASN A 288 -18.43 -0.36 -30.00
N LYS A 289 -18.39 0.97 -29.81
CA LYS A 289 -17.23 1.79 -30.12
C LYS A 289 -16.12 1.50 -29.07
N VAL A 290 -15.02 0.90 -29.48
CA VAL A 290 -13.89 0.51 -28.61
C VAL A 290 -12.55 0.85 -29.26
N SER A 291 -11.48 0.85 -28.47
CA SER A 291 -10.11 0.94 -28.95
C SER A 291 -9.53 -0.47 -29.08
N ILE A 292 -8.93 -0.80 -30.23
CA ILE A 292 -8.24 -2.10 -30.39
C ILE A 292 -6.84 -2.01 -29.80
N ILE A 293 -6.45 -3.00 -29.00
CA ILE A 293 -5.11 -3.12 -28.41
C ILE A 293 -4.12 -3.42 -29.53
N LYS A 294 -3.26 -2.45 -29.83
CA LYS A 294 -2.19 -2.57 -30.84
C LYS A 294 -0.81 -2.70 -30.20
N ASP A 295 -0.69 -2.32 -28.94
CA ASP A 295 0.56 -2.30 -28.20
C ASP A 295 0.43 -3.16 -26.93
N GLU A 296 1.36 -4.07 -26.75
CA GLU A 296 1.46 -4.94 -25.56
C GLU A 296 1.55 -4.12 -24.26
N GLN A 297 2.05 -2.88 -24.32
CA GLN A 297 2.18 -1.98 -23.16
C GLN A 297 0.84 -1.71 -22.48
N VAL A 298 -0.28 -1.80 -23.18
CA VAL A 298 -1.63 -1.68 -22.60
C VAL A 298 -1.86 -2.74 -21.50
N TRP A 299 -1.32 -3.96 -21.67
CA TRP A 299 -1.42 -5.03 -20.67
C TRP A 299 -0.58 -4.76 -19.42
N PHE A 300 0.55 -4.05 -19.54
CA PHE A 300 1.41 -3.67 -18.42
C PHE A 300 0.91 -2.43 -17.68
N SER A 301 0.09 -1.59 -18.31
CA SER A 301 -0.27 -0.28 -17.77
C SER A 301 -1.29 -0.38 -16.64
N GLU A 302 -1.02 0.22 -15.50
CA GLU A 302 -2.02 0.59 -14.50
C GLU A 302 -2.75 1.84 -14.97
N PHE A 303 -4.07 1.78 -15.11
CA PHE A 303 -4.81 2.85 -15.77
C PHE A 303 -5.11 4.04 -14.85
N LEU A 304 -5.44 3.78 -13.59
CA LEU A 304 -5.86 4.81 -12.62
C LEU A 304 -6.94 5.76 -13.17
N ASP A 305 -7.79 5.24 -14.05
CA ASP A 305 -8.76 5.99 -14.81
C ASP A 305 -9.97 5.09 -15.16
N TYR A 306 -11.03 5.66 -15.68
CA TYR A 306 -12.18 4.92 -16.25
C TYR A 306 -11.80 4.23 -17.56
N LYS A 307 -10.81 3.34 -17.49
CA LYS A 307 -10.30 2.53 -18.60
C LYS A 307 -10.26 1.07 -18.21
N ILE A 308 -10.58 0.19 -19.14
CA ILE A 308 -10.51 -1.25 -18.95
C ILE A 308 -10.06 -1.96 -20.23
N ALA A 309 -9.19 -2.95 -20.11
CA ALA A 309 -8.82 -3.81 -21.23
C ALA A 309 -9.46 -5.18 -21.08
N ILE A 310 -9.99 -5.71 -22.20
CA ILE A 310 -10.66 -7.02 -22.25
C ILE A 310 -9.97 -7.86 -23.31
N GLY A 311 -9.58 -9.10 -22.97
CA GLY A 311 -9.02 -10.09 -23.87
C GLY A 311 -9.70 -11.44 -23.74
N ILE A 312 -9.46 -12.30 -24.72
CA ILE A 312 -9.89 -13.70 -24.70
C ILE A 312 -8.66 -14.59 -24.50
N VAL A 313 -8.81 -15.62 -23.70
CA VAL A 313 -7.78 -16.64 -23.44
C VAL A 313 -8.35 -18.02 -23.65
N SER A 314 -7.52 -18.97 -24.13
CA SER A 314 -7.93 -20.33 -24.47
C SER A 314 -8.40 -21.12 -23.24
N ASP A 315 -7.76 -20.90 -22.10
CA ASP A 315 -8.01 -21.63 -20.86
C ASP A 315 -7.43 -20.91 -19.62
N GLU A 316 -7.54 -21.56 -18.46
CA GLU A 316 -7.02 -21.08 -17.19
C GLU A 316 -5.47 -20.99 -17.18
N ASN A 317 -4.76 -21.81 -17.96
CA ASN A 317 -3.30 -21.75 -18.02
C ASN A 317 -2.82 -20.50 -18.75
N GLU A 318 -3.46 -20.16 -19.87
CA GLU A 318 -3.15 -18.94 -20.59
C GLU A 318 -3.52 -17.71 -19.74
N ALA A 319 -4.66 -17.75 -19.04
CA ALA A 319 -5.05 -16.69 -18.11
C ALA A 319 -3.98 -16.48 -17.02
N ILE A 320 -3.52 -17.54 -16.35
CA ILE A 320 -2.47 -17.51 -15.33
C ILE A 320 -1.17 -16.94 -15.92
N ASN A 321 -0.73 -17.43 -17.08
CA ASN A 321 0.49 -16.96 -17.73
C ASN A 321 0.42 -15.46 -18.07
N LYS A 322 -0.71 -15.01 -18.61
CA LYS A 322 -0.95 -13.61 -18.98
C LYS A 322 -0.99 -12.71 -17.73
N ILE A 323 -1.64 -13.16 -16.66
CA ILE A 323 -1.67 -12.46 -15.38
C ILE A 323 -0.27 -12.36 -14.77
N ASN A 324 0.45 -13.48 -14.69
CA ASN A 324 1.80 -13.50 -14.11
C ASN A 324 2.81 -12.65 -14.90
N LYS A 325 2.61 -12.52 -16.21
CA LYS A 325 3.47 -11.69 -17.07
C LYS A 325 3.20 -10.20 -16.91
N TYR A 326 1.92 -9.80 -16.82
CA TYR A 326 1.54 -8.38 -17.00
C TYR A 326 1.08 -7.69 -15.71
N SER A 327 0.60 -8.44 -14.73
CA SER A 327 0.04 -7.88 -13.52
C SER A 327 1.04 -7.23 -12.64
N GLY A 328 1.15 -6.31 -12.02
CA GLY A 328 2.16 -5.86 -11.03
C GLY A 328 2.26 -6.73 -9.78
N GLY A 329 1.61 -7.90 -9.75
CA GLY A 329 1.61 -8.84 -8.63
C GLY A 329 0.77 -8.38 -7.43
N HIS A 330 -0.16 -7.44 -7.63
CA HIS A 330 -0.99 -6.89 -6.55
C HIS A 330 -2.20 -7.79 -6.28
N SER A 331 -3.18 -7.83 -7.20
CA SER A 331 -4.40 -8.63 -7.01
C SER A 331 -4.86 -9.28 -8.31
N ALA A 332 -5.43 -10.48 -8.20
CA ALA A 332 -6.10 -11.14 -9.29
C ALA A 332 -7.35 -11.87 -8.80
N SER A 333 -8.35 -12.05 -9.67
CA SER A 333 -9.59 -12.75 -9.35
C SER A 333 -9.96 -13.74 -10.44
N ILE A 334 -10.57 -14.85 -10.06
CA ILE A 334 -11.26 -15.78 -10.97
C ILE A 334 -12.74 -15.86 -10.62
N ILE A 335 -13.59 -15.87 -11.63
CA ILE A 335 -15.01 -16.15 -11.48
C ILE A 335 -15.30 -17.52 -12.08
N THR A 336 -15.69 -18.47 -11.25
CA THR A 336 -16.00 -19.85 -11.66
C THR A 336 -16.87 -20.55 -10.61
N GLN A 337 -17.66 -21.54 -11.04
CA GLN A 337 -18.38 -22.47 -10.17
C GLN A 337 -17.60 -23.79 -9.95
N ASN A 338 -16.36 -23.88 -10.45
CA ASN A 338 -15.51 -25.07 -10.30
C ASN A 338 -14.39 -24.82 -9.29
N ASP A 339 -14.54 -25.36 -8.08
CA ASP A 339 -13.59 -25.20 -6.99
C ASP A 339 -12.18 -25.74 -7.32
N ASN A 340 -12.08 -26.79 -8.14
CA ASN A 340 -10.75 -27.32 -8.51
C ASN A 340 -10.00 -26.33 -9.41
N VAL A 341 -10.69 -25.72 -10.37
CA VAL A 341 -10.10 -24.68 -11.24
C VAL A 341 -9.78 -23.44 -10.41
N ALA A 342 -10.66 -23.05 -9.48
CA ALA A 342 -10.41 -21.93 -8.60
C ALA A 342 -9.14 -22.15 -7.75
N ASN A 343 -9.01 -23.33 -7.11
CA ASN A 343 -7.85 -23.67 -6.30
C ASN A 343 -6.57 -23.73 -7.16
N TYR A 344 -6.64 -24.27 -8.37
CA TYR A 344 -5.52 -24.28 -9.30
C TYR A 344 -5.09 -22.87 -9.68
N PHE A 345 -6.03 -22.00 -10.03
CA PHE A 345 -5.77 -20.59 -10.32
C PHE A 345 -5.15 -19.85 -9.13
N MET A 346 -5.75 -19.99 -7.94
CA MET A 346 -5.26 -19.33 -6.73
C MET A 346 -3.86 -19.77 -6.33
N THR A 347 -3.48 -21.02 -6.64
CA THR A 347 -2.15 -21.54 -6.33
C THR A 347 -1.09 -21.05 -7.32
N ASN A 348 -1.46 -20.87 -8.59
CA ASN A 348 -0.49 -20.62 -9.67
C ASN A 348 -0.39 -19.15 -10.08
N VAL A 349 -1.32 -18.31 -9.69
CA VAL A 349 -1.23 -16.84 -9.90
C VAL A 349 -0.31 -16.21 -8.88
N ASP A 350 0.71 -15.52 -9.36
CA ASP A 350 1.72 -14.86 -8.53
C ASP A 350 1.31 -13.41 -8.20
N ALA A 351 0.31 -13.27 -7.32
CA ALA A 351 -0.14 -12.00 -6.79
C ALA A 351 -0.17 -12.00 -5.26
N ALA A 352 -0.18 -10.81 -4.66
CA ALA A 352 -0.26 -10.65 -3.21
C ALA A 352 -1.61 -11.09 -2.65
N ALA A 353 -2.69 -10.89 -3.42
CA ALA A 353 -4.03 -11.38 -3.11
C ALA A 353 -4.66 -12.03 -4.34
N VAL A 354 -5.18 -13.25 -4.17
CA VAL A 354 -5.87 -13.98 -5.24
C VAL A 354 -7.25 -14.37 -4.74
N TYR A 355 -8.27 -14.06 -5.54
CA TYR A 355 -9.67 -14.18 -5.17
C TYR A 355 -10.40 -15.22 -6.01
N HIS A 356 -11.30 -15.94 -5.38
CA HIS A 356 -12.31 -16.73 -6.02
C HIS A 356 -13.69 -16.10 -5.78
N ASN A 357 -14.38 -15.72 -6.86
CA ASN A 357 -15.72 -15.13 -6.83
C ASN A 357 -15.85 -13.86 -5.96
N ALA A 358 -14.80 -13.05 -5.93
CA ALA A 358 -14.79 -11.81 -5.17
C ALA A 358 -14.02 -10.69 -5.91
N SER A 359 -14.32 -9.44 -5.54
CA SER A 359 -13.73 -8.24 -6.11
C SER A 359 -12.29 -8.05 -5.64
N THR A 360 -11.37 -7.67 -6.55
CA THR A 360 -10.01 -7.26 -6.21
C THR A 360 -9.99 -6.03 -5.27
N HIS A 361 -11.09 -5.28 -5.24
CA HIS A 361 -11.24 -4.08 -4.41
C HIS A 361 -11.18 -4.36 -2.90
N PHE A 362 -11.31 -5.62 -2.48
CA PHE A 362 -11.12 -6.04 -1.10
C PHE A 362 -9.64 -6.12 -0.65
N THR A 363 -8.66 -5.95 -1.56
CA THR A 363 -7.25 -5.91 -1.14
C THR A 363 -6.96 -4.59 -0.44
N ASP A 364 -7.23 -4.56 0.84
CA ASP A 364 -7.17 -3.40 1.73
C ASP A 364 -7.02 -3.89 3.17
N GLY A 365 -6.20 -3.22 3.99
CA GLY A 365 -5.96 -3.62 5.37
C GLY A 365 -7.21 -3.60 6.23
N GLY A 366 -8.10 -2.62 6.03
CA GLY A 366 -9.38 -2.55 6.73
C GLY A 366 -10.29 -3.71 6.35
N ALA A 367 -10.44 -4.00 5.05
CA ALA A 367 -11.25 -5.10 4.54
C ALA A 367 -10.72 -6.48 4.98
N PHE A 368 -9.40 -6.62 5.20
CA PHE A 368 -8.78 -7.84 5.72
C PHE A 368 -8.79 -7.93 7.27
N GLY A 369 -9.39 -6.96 7.96
CA GLY A 369 -9.45 -6.94 9.42
C GLY A 369 -8.13 -6.56 10.10
N MET A 370 -7.12 -6.14 9.33
CA MET A 370 -5.81 -5.70 9.83
C MET A 370 -5.85 -4.26 10.36
N GLY A 371 -6.86 -3.49 9.95
CA GLY A 371 -7.00 -2.06 10.26
C GLY A 371 -6.19 -1.19 9.32
N ALA A 372 -5.69 -0.06 9.82
CA ALA A 372 -4.90 0.87 9.03
C ALA A 372 -3.65 0.20 8.44
N GLU A 373 -3.35 0.53 7.18
CA GLU A 373 -2.20 0.03 6.45
C GLU A 373 -1.27 1.15 5.98
N LEU A 374 0.01 0.88 5.95
CA LEU A 374 1.01 1.78 5.40
C LEU A 374 1.08 1.67 3.87
N ALA A 375 1.00 0.47 3.34
CA ALA A 375 1.10 0.16 1.90
C ALA A 375 0.64 -1.28 1.65
N ILE A 376 0.50 -1.65 0.38
CA ILE A 376 0.31 -3.04 -0.03
C ILE A 376 1.58 -3.50 -0.75
N SER A 377 2.34 -4.41 -0.11
CA SER A 377 3.58 -4.95 -0.68
C SER A 377 3.27 -6.00 -1.73
N THR A 378 3.95 -5.91 -2.88
CA THR A 378 3.93 -6.98 -3.90
C THR A 378 5.23 -7.79 -3.93
N GLU A 379 6.27 -7.32 -3.24
CA GLU A 379 7.56 -8.00 -3.15
C GLU A 379 7.49 -9.22 -2.22
N LYS A 380 8.22 -10.28 -2.59
CA LYS A 380 8.33 -11.53 -1.81
C LYS A 380 9.43 -11.43 -0.75
N MET A 381 9.28 -10.45 0.16
CA MET A 381 10.18 -10.31 1.30
C MET A 381 9.64 -11.06 2.53
N HIS A 382 9.73 -10.45 3.72
CA HIS A 382 9.18 -11.03 4.96
C HIS A 382 7.65 -11.00 5.01
N HIS A 383 7.01 -10.11 4.22
CA HIS A 383 5.56 -9.99 4.09
C HIS A 383 5.16 -9.54 2.68
N ARG A 384 4.01 -10.00 2.21
CA ARG A 384 3.37 -9.63 0.95
C ARG A 384 1.88 -9.36 1.19
N GLY A 385 1.33 -8.33 0.58
CA GLY A 385 -0.04 -7.85 0.85
C GLY A 385 -0.06 -6.60 1.73
N PRO A 386 -1.16 -6.29 2.42
CA PRO A 386 -1.28 -5.10 3.26
C PRO A 386 -0.23 -5.05 4.38
N LEU A 387 0.47 -3.94 4.48
CA LEU A 387 1.50 -3.68 5.49
C LEU A 387 0.88 -2.88 6.63
N GLY A 388 0.32 -3.57 7.58
CA GLY A 388 -0.19 -2.99 8.80
C GLY A 388 0.86 -2.95 9.91
N LEU A 389 0.38 -2.76 11.13
CA LEU A 389 1.17 -2.62 12.33
C LEU A 389 2.12 -3.80 12.58
N GLU A 390 1.62 -5.03 12.39
CA GLU A 390 2.37 -6.26 12.67
C GLU A 390 3.43 -6.62 11.62
N GLN A 391 3.39 -5.96 10.47
CA GLN A 391 4.33 -6.18 9.37
C GLN A 391 5.50 -5.17 9.39
N LEU A 392 5.38 -4.09 10.20
CA LEU A 392 6.45 -3.11 10.39
C LEU A 392 7.37 -3.45 11.56
N VAL A 393 7.57 -4.73 11.81
CA VAL A 393 8.50 -5.25 12.80
C VAL A 393 9.44 -6.28 12.17
N SER A 394 10.64 -6.38 12.74
CA SER A 394 11.59 -7.46 12.53
C SER A 394 11.54 -8.40 13.71
N ASN A 395 12.54 -9.24 13.88
CA ASN A 395 12.66 -10.13 15.02
C ASN A 395 14.07 -10.11 15.62
N LYS A 396 14.19 -10.54 16.88
CA LYS A 396 15.47 -10.66 17.58
C LYS A 396 15.49 -11.93 18.41
N TRP A 397 16.62 -12.62 18.39
CA TRP A 397 16.85 -13.80 19.20
C TRP A 397 17.46 -13.39 20.54
N TYR A 398 16.85 -13.88 21.61
CA TYR A 398 17.36 -13.77 22.97
C TYR A 398 17.73 -15.17 23.45
N ILE A 399 19.02 -15.37 23.73
CA ILE A 399 19.56 -16.62 24.25
C ILE A 399 20.04 -16.38 25.68
N LYS A 400 19.40 -17.04 26.62
CA LYS A 400 19.76 -16.94 28.02
C LYS A 400 20.43 -18.24 28.47
N GLY A 401 21.69 -18.16 28.78
CA GLY A 401 22.50 -19.27 29.24
C GLY A 401 23.10 -19.04 30.64
N ASN A 402 23.85 -20.03 31.11
CA ASN A 402 24.60 -20.02 32.34
C ASN A 402 25.98 -20.69 32.13
N GLY A 403 26.78 -20.20 31.14
CA GLY A 403 28.11 -20.70 30.85
C GLY A 403 28.20 -21.89 29.91
N GLN A 404 27.10 -22.24 29.20
CA GLN A 404 27.14 -23.34 28.24
C GLN A 404 28.10 -23.06 27.09
N ILE A 405 28.86 -24.11 26.71
CA ILE A 405 29.78 -24.14 25.57
C ILE A 405 29.31 -25.21 24.58
N ARG A 406 29.75 -25.10 23.33
CA ARG A 406 29.47 -26.08 22.27
C ARG A 406 30.70 -26.90 21.96
#